data_7ec77f2d3f5b281f4cc5fef1d90078ae
#
_entry.id   7ec77f2d3f5b281f4cc5fef1d90078ae
#
_cell.length_a   1.000
_cell.length_b   1.000
_cell.length_c   1.000
_cell.angle_alpha   90.00
_cell.angle_beta   90.00
_cell.angle_gamma   90.00
#
_symmetry.space_group_name_H-M   'P 1'
#
loop_
_entity.id
_entity.type
_entity.pdbx_description
1 polymer ?
#
loop_
_entity_poly.entity_id
_entity_poly.type
_entity_poly.pdbx_seq_one_letter_code
_entity_poly.pdbx_strand_id
1 'polypeptide(L)'
;ILSINDEPAAEEYARLIGVEEEALGPGAFAAHPLLMRQGGRHVVRAIQGVTADRGLNLMSSVEPGTTMTLGRAQSLTEGLEARMSALGRTALILGFDCVLRGIALEQAGLADAVGRIYREHRVAGFNTYGEQHGGLHVNQTFVGLAFLEPDGPHAAPD
;
A
#
# COMPACT_ATOMS: atom_id res chain seq x y z
N ILE A 1 14.42 1.14 -12.22
CA ILE A 1 15.72 0.84 -11.57
C ILE A 1 16.44 -0.15 -12.46
N LEU A 2 17.66 0.17 -12.90
CA LEU A 2 18.46 -0.72 -13.75
C LEU A 2 19.38 -1.62 -12.93
N SER A 3 19.89 -1.10 -11.81
CA SER A 3 20.78 -1.86 -10.91
C SER A 3 20.47 -1.60 -9.45
N ILE A 4 20.72 -2.59 -8.61
CA ILE A 4 20.71 -2.54 -7.14
C ILE A 4 22.05 -3.12 -6.70
N ASN A 5 22.80 -2.41 -5.85
CA ASN A 5 24.11 -2.85 -5.38
C ASN A 5 25.08 -3.24 -6.52
N ASP A 6 25.03 -2.49 -7.64
CA ASP A 6 25.82 -2.70 -8.87
C ASP A 6 25.49 -3.98 -9.67
N GLU A 7 24.49 -4.76 -9.25
CA GLU A 7 23.99 -5.93 -9.97
C GLU A 7 22.67 -5.61 -10.71
N PRO A 8 22.26 -6.41 -11.73
CA PRO A 8 20.97 -6.25 -12.40
C PRO A 8 19.82 -6.22 -11.40
N ALA A 9 18.92 -5.23 -11.51
CA ALA A 9 17.96 -4.95 -10.45
C ALA A 9 17.01 -6.11 -10.14
N ALA A 10 16.53 -6.85 -11.16
CA ALA A 10 15.64 -7.99 -10.95
C ALA A 10 16.35 -9.14 -10.24
N GLU A 11 17.56 -9.46 -10.66
CA GLU A 11 18.38 -10.51 -10.08
C GLU A 11 18.71 -10.23 -8.61
N GLU A 12 19.20 -9.03 -8.33
CA GLU A 12 19.57 -8.66 -6.97
C GLU A 12 18.33 -8.56 -6.06
N TYR A 13 17.21 -8.05 -6.57
CA TYR A 13 15.97 -8.01 -5.81
C TYR A 13 15.48 -9.43 -5.49
N ALA A 14 15.47 -10.36 -6.46
CA ALA A 14 15.10 -11.76 -6.25
C ALA A 14 16.00 -12.42 -5.21
N ARG A 15 17.32 -12.21 -5.31
CA ARG A 15 18.30 -12.68 -4.32
C ARG A 15 18.00 -12.16 -2.91
N LEU A 16 17.69 -10.87 -2.79
CA LEU A 16 17.41 -10.23 -1.49
C LEU A 16 16.13 -10.76 -0.83
N ILE A 17 15.12 -11.13 -1.62
CA ILE A 17 13.86 -11.70 -1.08
C ILE A 17 13.88 -13.23 -1.00
N GLY A 18 14.93 -13.89 -1.52
CA GLY A 18 15.13 -15.33 -1.42
C GLY A 18 14.26 -16.15 -2.38
N VAL A 19 14.04 -15.64 -3.59
CA VAL A 19 13.31 -16.34 -4.66
C VAL A 19 14.13 -16.38 -5.95
N GLU A 20 13.74 -17.24 -6.91
CA GLU A 20 14.27 -17.20 -8.26
C GLU A 20 13.67 -16.02 -9.03
N GLU A 21 14.41 -15.47 -10.01
CA GLU A 21 13.98 -14.29 -10.78
C GLU A 21 12.65 -14.53 -11.52
N GLU A 22 12.43 -15.73 -12.01
CA GLU A 22 11.20 -16.15 -12.71
C GLU A 22 9.95 -16.13 -11.80
N ALA A 23 10.16 -16.15 -10.48
CA ALA A 23 9.08 -16.04 -9.50
C ALA A 23 8.71 -14.58 -9.17
N LEU A 24 9.42 -13.61 -9.76
CA LEU A 24 9.10 -12.20 -9.57
C LEU A 24 7.76 -11.85 -10.24
N GLY A 25 6.85 -11.33 -9.45
CA GLY A 25 5.52 -10.95 -9.90
C GLY A 25 4.79 -10.13 -8.84
N PRO A 26 3.53 -9.75 -9.09
CA PRO A 26 2.76 -8.87 -8.20
C PRO A 26 2.72 -9.33 -6.75
N GLY A 27 2.62 -10.63 -6.50
CA GLY A 27 2.62 -11.20 -5.14
C GLY A 27 3.95 -10.99 -4.41
N ALA A 28 5.09 -11.27 -5.08
CA ALA A 28 6.43 -11.06 -4.52
C ALA A 28 6.66 -9.56 -4.24
N PHE A 29 6.28 -8.69 -5.18
CA PHE A 29 6.41 -7.24 -5.04
C PHE A 29 5.54 -6.67 -3.90
N ALA A 30 4.33 -7.20 -3.74
CA ALA A 30 3.44 -6.80 -2.65
C ALA A 30 3.94 -7.28 -1.28
N ALA A 31 4.50 -8.49 -1.21
CA ALA A 31 5.03 -9.07 0.02
C ALA A 31 6.33 -8.40 0.49
N HIS A 32 7.15 -7.92 -0.46
CA HIS A 32 8.48 -7.36 -0.20
C HIS A 32 8.65 -5.97 -0.86
N PRO A 33 7.85 -4.96 -0.48
CA PRO A 33 7.90 -3.66 -1.12
C PRO A 33 9.24 -2.95 -0.92
N LEU A 34 9.66 -2.16 -1.90
CA LEU A 34 10.75 -1.21 -1.75
C LEU A 34 10.24 0.03 -1.00
N LEU A 35 10.97 0.44 0.02
CA LEU A 35 10.67 1.59 0.85
C LEU A 35 11.72 2.67 0.68
N MET A 36 11.27 3.89 0.45
CA MET A 36 12.12 5.08 0.43
C MET A 36 11.82 5.95 1.64
N ARG A 37 12.85 6.52 2.25
CA ARG A 37 12.67 7.48 3.34
C ARG A 37 12.40 8.86 2.78
N GLN A 38 11.26 9.44 3.14
CA GLN A 38 10.87 10.79 2.72
C GLN A 38 10.19 11.51 3.89
N GLY A 39 10.65 12.71 4.22
CA GLY A 39 10.07 13.50 5.32
C GLY A 39 10.03 12.79 6.67
N GLY A 40 11.04 11.96 6.97
CA GLY A 40 11.12 11.18 8.22
C GLY A 40 10.25 9.93 8.25
N ARG A 41 9.50 9.63 7.19
CA ARG A 41 8.64 8.45 7.05
C ARG A 41 9.17 7.52 5.96
N HIS A 42 8.82 6.24 6.05
CA HIS A 42 9.01 5.30 4.95
C HIS A 42 7.75 5.32 4.07
N VAL A 43 7.96 5.50 2.77
CA VAL A 43 6.91 5.43 1.75
C VAL A 43 7.23 4.31 0.77
N VAL A 44 6.21 3.57 0.37
CA VAL A 44 6.36 2.49 -0.60
C VAL A 44 6.63 3.07 -1.98
N ARG A 45 7.59 2.47 -2.68
CA ARG A 45 7.84 2.62 -4.11
C ARG A 45 7.49 1.30 -4.77
N ALA A 46 6.24 1.19 -5.20
CA ALA A 46 5.72 -0.06 -5.72
C ALA A 46 6.40 -0.45 -7.04
N ILE A 47 6.77 -1.73 -7.13
CA ILE A 47 7.28 -2.32 -8.35
C ILE A 47 6.09 -2.70 -9.22
N GLN A 48 6.07 -2.23 -10.47
CA GLN A 48 5.06 -2.57 -11.47
C GLN A 48 5.40 -3.90 -12.16
N GLY A 49 6.66 -4.16 -12.40
CA GLY A 49 7.12 -5.36 -13.09
C GLY A 49 8.60 -5.35 -13.40
N VAL A 50 9.08 -6.46 -13.97
CA VAL A 50 10.43 -6.62 -14.49
C VAL A 50 10.45 -6.16 -15.95
N THR A 51 11.49 -5.43 -16.35
CA THR A 51 11.70 -4.99 -17.74
C THR A 51 12.51 -6.02 -18.54
N ALA A 52 12.50 -5.91 -19.88
CA ALA A 52 13.21 -6.85 -20.74
C ALA A 52 14.74 -6.87 -20.52
N ASP A 53 15.30 -5.78 -20.02
CA ASP A 53 16.70 -5.63 -19.65
C ASP A 53 16.99 -5.96 -18.16
N ARG A 54 16.10 -6.73 -17.54
CA ARG A 54 16.19 -7.20 -16.14
C ARG A 54 16.22 -6.05 -15.13
N GLY A 55 15.68 -4.89 -15.50
CA GLY A 55 15.41 -3.78 -14.59
C GLY A 55 14.08 -3.96 -13.85
N LEU A 56 13.82 -3.08 -12.88
CA LEU A 56 12.54 -2.99 -12.18
C LEU A 56 11.84 -1.68 -12.58
N ASN A 57 10.64 -1.79 -13.15
CA ASN A 57 9.79 -0.65 -13.41
C ASN A 57 9.00 -0.31 -12.15
N LEU A 58 9.00 0.97 -11.76
CA LEU A 58 8.29 1.45 -10.58
C LEU A 58 7.06 2.27 -10.96
N MET A 59 6.06 2.31 -10.08
CA MET A 59 4.87 3.17 -10.24
C MET A 59 5.15 4.65 -9.89
N SER A 60 6.31 4.95 -9.32
CA SER A 60 6.72 6.31 -8.95
C SER A 60 8.21 6.47 -9.20
N SER A 61 8.64 7.66 -9.55
CA SER A 61 10.05 7.96 -9.78
C SER A 61 10.90 7.84 -8.52
N VAL A 62 12.15 7.45 -8.73
CA VAL A 62 13.21 7.40 -7.71
C VAL A 62 14.48 7.95 -8.36
N GLU A 63 15.17 8.84 -7.66
CA GLU A 63 16.43 9.40 -8.14
C GLU A 63 17.55 8.37 -8.08
N PRO A 64 18.48 8.37 -9.05
CA PRO A 64 19.66 7.52 -9.01
C PRO A 64 20.46 7.71 -7.70
N GLY A 65 20.97 6.63 -7.14
CA GLY A 65 21.72 6.65 -5.88
C GLY A 65 20.85 6.76 -4.62
N THR A 66 19.53 6.68 -4.74
CA THR A 66 18.64 6.66 -3.59
C THR A 66 18.82 5.38 -2.79
N THR A 67 19.09 5.51 -1.49
CA THR A 67 19.07 4.38 -0.57
C THR A 67 17.64 3.94 -0.31
N MET A 68 17.36 2.66 -0.57
CA MET A 68 16.06 2.05 -0.34
C MET A 68 16.16 0.94 0.71
N THR A 69 15.07 0.68 1.40
CA THR A 69 14.94 -0.41 2.36
C THR A 69 13.98 -1.45 1.80
N LEU A 70 14.36 -2.72 1.87
CA LEU A 70 13.45 -3.80 1.57
C LEU A 70 12.47 -3.96 2.74
N GLY A 71 11.18 -3.81 2.44
CA GLY A 71 10.10 -4.02 3.40
C GLY A 71 9.64 -5.47 3.45
N ARG A 72 8.84 -5.78 4.45
CA ARG A 72 8.07 -7.01 4.52
C ARG A 72 6.63 -6.64 4.88
N ALA A 73 5.68 -7.00 4.03
CA ALA A 73 4.27 -6.83 4.35
C ALA A 73 3.90 -7.71 5.54
N GLN A 74 3.21 -7.11 6.50
CA GLN A 74 2.54 -7.82 7.59
C GLN A 74 1.09 -8.11 7.21
N SER A 75 0.23 -8.45 8.18
CA SER A 75 -1.18 -8.69 7.90
C SER A 75 -1.84 -7.51 7.18
N LEU A 76 -2.45 -7.80 6.02
CA LEU A 76 -3.15 -6.81 5.20
C LEU A 76 -4.50 -6.38 5.80
N THR A 77 -5.01 -7.10 6.79
CA THR A 77 -6.35 -6.91 7.37
C THR A 77 -6.32 -6.33 8.77
N GLU A 78 -5.46 -6.85 9.68
CA GLU A 78 -5.46 -6.45 11.10
C GLU A 78 -5.22 -4.96 11.31
N GLY A 79 -4.24 -4.37 10.63
CA GLY A 79 -3.95 -2.95 10.73
C GLY A 79 -5.06 -2.07 10.15
N LEU A 80 -5.79 -2.54 9.13
CA LEU A 80 -6.90 -1.83 8.52
C LEU A 80 -8.09 -1.76 9.48
N GLU A 81 -8.53 -2.90 10.00
CA GLU A 81 -9.65 -3.00 10.93
C GLU A 81 -9.41 -2.18 12.21
N ALA A 82 -8.23 -2.32 12.82
CA ALA A 82 -7.88 -1.56 14.01
C ALA A 82 -7.94 -0.04 13.79
N ARG A 83 -7.44 0.44 12.64
CA ARG A 83 -7.47 1.87 12.30
C ARG A 83 -8.88 2.37 12.04
N MET A 84 -9.71 1.61 11.33
CA MET A 84 -11.10 1.98 11.08
C MET A 84 -11.91 2.00 12.37
N SER A 85 -11.74 1.01 13.23
CA SER A 85 -12.39 0.95 14.55
C SER A 85 -11.99 2.13 15.45
N ALA A 86 -10.74 2.58 15.37
CA ALA A 86 -10.26 3.73 16.14
C ALA A 86 -10.87 5.07 15.72
N LEU A 87 -11.50 5.17 14.53
CA LEU A 87 -12.21 6.37 14.09
C LEU A 87 -13.52 6.61 14.86
N GLY A 88 -14.04 5.60 15.57
CA GLY A 88 -15.34 5.66 16.19
C GLY A 88 -16.50 5.52 15.18
N ARG A 89 -17.63 6.16 15.47
CA ARG A 89 -18.82 6.07 14.59
C ARG A 89 -18.64 6.92 13.35
N THR A 90 -18.64 6.28 12.20
CA THR A 90 -18.52 6.94 10.89
C THR A 90 -19.84 6.90 10.14
N ALA A 91 -20.24 8.01 9.55
CA ALA A 91 -21.35 8.09 8.61
C ALA A 91 -20.96 7.51 7.24
N LEU A 92 -19.73 7.79 6.81
CA LEU A 92 -19.16 7.31 5.55
C LEU A 92 -17.63 7.41 5.62
N ILE A 93 -16.93 6.47 5.00
CA ILE A 93 -15.52 6.61 4.63
C ILE A 93 -15.42 6.60 3.11
N LEU A 94 -14.98 7.69 2.50
CA LEU A 94 -14.63 7.72 1.08
C LEU A 94 -13.22 7.15 0.94
N GLY A 95 -13.11 5.94 0.39
CA GLY A 95 -11.88 5.16 0.32
C GLY A 95 -11.21 5.17 -1.04
N PHE A 96 -9.90 5.31 -1.05
CA PHE A 96 -9.01 5.20 -2.20
C PHE A 96 -8.04 4.06 -1.93
N ASP A 97 -8.24 2.93 -2.59
CA ASP A 97 -7.45 1.71 -2.34
C ASP A 97 -6.52 1.45 -3.52
N CYS A 98 -5.25 1.27 -3.25
CA CYS A 98 -4.27 0.99 -4.31
C CYS A 98 -4.61 -0.31 -5.04
N VAL A 99 -4.63 -0.28 -6.38
CA VAL A 99 -4.88 -1.47 -7.21
C VAL A 99 -3.93 -2.62 -6.88
N LEU A 100 -2.66 -2.32 -6.59
CA LEU A 100 -1.68 -3.35 -6.21
C LEU A 100 -2.01 -4.00 -4.86
N ARG A 101 -2.59 -3.22 -3.94
CA ARG A 101 -3.09 -3.78 -2.68
C ARG A 101 -4.30 -4.69 -2.95
N GLY A 102 -5.22 -4.29 -3.83
CA GLY A 102 -6.34 -5.13 -4.28
C GLY A 102 -5.88 -6.47 -4.86
N ILE A 103 -4.91 -6.45 -5.78
CA ILE A 103 -4.31 -7.66 -6.36
C ILE A 103 -3.69 -8.55 -5.26
N ALA A 104 -2.94 -7.96 -4.33
CA ALA A 104 -2.33 -8.72 -3.23
C ALA A 104 -3.39 -9.37 -2.32
N LEU A 105 -4.50 -8.68 -2.06
CA LEU A 105 -5.62 -9.22 -1.28
C LEU A 105 -6.32 -10.38 -1.98
N GLU A 106 -6.53 -10.29 -3.29
CA GLU A 106 -7.09 -11.37 -4.09
C GLU A 106 -6.18 -12.60 -4.09
N GLN A 107 -4.88 -12.41 -4.33
CA GLN A 107 -3.90 -13.50 -4.32
C GLN A 107 -3.76 -14.17 -2.95
N ALA A 108 -3.93 -13.41 -1.87
CA ALA A 108 -3.92 -13.92 -0.50
C ALA A 108 -5.27 -14.53 -0.06
N GLY A 109 -6.32 -14.48 -0.88
CA GLY A 109 -7.66 -14.93 -0.52
C GLY A 109 -8.33 -14.07 0.56
N LEU A 110 -7.94 -12.81 0.70
CA LEU A 110 -8.39 -11.88 1.75
C LEU A 110 -9.41 -10.85 1.26
N ALA A 111 -9.76 -10.85 -0.02
CA ALA A 111 -10.67 -9.87 -0.62
C ALA A 111 -12.03 -9.82 0.11
N ASP A 112 -12.62 -10.98 0.43
CA ASP A 112 -13.89 -11.06 1.16
C ASP A 112 -13.78 -10.54 2.60
N ALA A 113 -12.66 -10.81 3.27
CA ALA A 113 -12.42 -10.33 4.63
C ALA A 113 -12.35 -8.79 4.66
N VAL A 114 -11.59 -8.20 3.75
CA VAL A 114 -11.52 -6.73 3.59
C VAL A 114 -12.86 -6.15 3.15
N GLY A 115 -13.58 -6.82 2.26
CA GLY A 115 -14.93 -6.43 1.86
C GLY A 115 -15.94 -6.39 3.02
N ARG A 116 -15.79 -7.29 4.01
CA ARG A 116 -16.59 -7.22 5.25
C ARG A 116 -16.23 -5.99 6.08
N ILE A 117 -14.94 -5.75 6.33
CA ILE A 117 -14.44 -4.56 7.05
C ILE A 117 -14.97 -3.28 6.39
N TYR A 118 -14.91 -3.20 5.06
CA TYR A 118 -15.40 -2.02 4.33
C TYR A 118 -16.92 -1.81 4.52
N ARG A 119 -17.72 -2.88 4.49
CA ARG A 119 -19.16 -2.78 4.74
C ARG A 119 -19.47 -2.35 6.17
N GLU A 120 -18.79 -2.94 7.17
CA GLU A 120 -18.98 -2.64 8.59
C GLU A 120 -18.69 -1.17 8.90
N HIS A 121 -17.65 -0.62 8.26
CA HIS A 121 -17.23 0.77 8.44
C HIS A 121 -17.78 1.74 7.41
N ARG A 122 -18.77 1.30 6.60
CA ARG A 122 -19.44 2.14 5.58
C ARG A 122 -18.45 2.78 4.60
N VAL A 123 -17.49 1.99 4.13
CA VAL A 123 -16.54 2.45 3.12
C VAL A 123 -17.19 2.38 1.74
N ALA A 124 -17.14 3.48 1.01
CA ALA A 124 -17.42 3.56 -0.41
C ALA A 124 -16.22 4.20 -1.12
N GLY A 125 -15.86 3.73 -2.31
CA GLY A 125 -14.70 4.24 -3.01
C GLY A 125 -14.32 3.43 -4.22
N PHE A 126 -13.07 3.54 -4.65
CA PHE A 126 -12.57 2.86 -5.84
C PHE A 126 -11.07 2.58 -5.75
N ASN A 127 -10.57 1.71 -6.64
CA ASN A 127 -9.15 1.43 -6.76
C ASN A 127 -8.41 2.56 -7.50
N THR A 128 -7.22 2.86 -7.05
CA THR A 128 -6.34 3.92 -7.57
C THR A 128 -4.97 3.37 -7.95
N TYR A 129 -4.24 4.11 -8.78
CA TYR A 129 -2.85 3.77 -9.16
C TYR A 129 -1.81 4.47 -8.28
N GLY A 130 -2.23 5.13 -7.23
CA GLY A 130 -1.40 5.81 -6.25
C GLY A 130 -2.23 6.81 -5.47
N GLU A 131 -2.01 6.86 -4.18
CA GLU A 131 -2.76 7.66 -3.24
C GLU A 131 -1.94 8.86 -2.79
N GLN A 132 -2.63 9.89 -2.30
CA GLN A 132 -2.03 11.07 -1.71
C GLN A 132 -2.29 11.05 -0.20
N HIS A 133 -1.22 11.13 0.59
CA HIS A 133 -1.33 11.26 2.04
C HIS A 133 -0.28 12.21 2.59
N GLY A 134 -0.73 13.28 3.28
CA GLY A 134 0.17 14.27 3.88
C GLY A 134 1.07 14.98 2.87
N GLY A 135 0.60 15.22 1.63
CA GLY A 135 1.38 15.82 0.55
C GLY A 135 2.35 14.87 -0.15
N LEU A 136 2.34 13.58 0.19
CA LEU A 136 3.19 12.57 -0.41
C LEU A 136 2.39 11.62 -1.29
N HIS A 137 2.98 11.26 -2.43
CA HIS A 137 2.49 10.14 -3.23
C HIS A 137 2.91 8.83 -2.56
N VAL A 138 1.94 7.94 -2.34
CA VAL A 138 2.12 6.63 -1.71
C VAL A 138 1.51 5.54 -2.58
N ASN A 139 2.03 4.32 -2.49
CA ASN A 139 1.53 3.15 -3.18
C ASN A 139 1.26 2.02 -2.19
N GLN A 140 0.49 1.01 -2.60
CA GLN A 140 0.09 -0.15 -1.79
C GLN A 140 -0.57 0.24 -0.48
N THR A 141 -1.32 1.33 -0.48
CA THR A 141 -1.99 1.87 0.70
C THR A 141 -3.51 1.91 0.49
N PHE A 142 -4.22 2.05 1.60
CA PHE A 142 -5.59 2.55 1.63
C PHE A 142 -5.56 3.94 2.26
N VAL A 143 -6.07 4.91 1.56
CA VAL A 143 -6.27 6.28 2.07
C VAL A 143 -7.77 6.56 2.10
N GLY A 144 -8.26 7.11 3.19
CA GLY A 144 -9.69 7.40 3.34
C GLY A 144 -9.94 8.76 3.95
N LEU A 145 -11.05 9.36 3.52
CA LEU A 145 -11.66 10.53 4.16
C LEU A 145 -12.87 10.07 4.96
N ALA A 146 -12.78 10.15 6.29
CA ALA A 146 -13.85 9.74 7.18
C ALA A 146 -14.78 10.93 7.51
N PHE A 147 -16.06 10.73 7.31
CA PHE A 147 -17.13 11.61 7.78
C PHE A 147 -17.66 11.00 9.07
N LEU A 148 -17.37 11.64 10.20
CA LEU A 148 -17.77 11.15 11.50
C LEU A 148 -19.25 11.47 11.74
N GLU A 149 -19.98 10.61 12.46
CA GLU A 149 -21.29 10.96 12.97
C GLU A 149 -21.12 12.07 14.02
N PRO A 150 -21.98 13.09 14.03
CA PRO A 150 -21.92 14.08 15.10
C PRO A 150 -22.14 13.37 16.45
N ASP A 151 -21.36 13.74 17.45
CA ASP A 151 -21.66 13.37 18.82
C ASP A 151 -23.12 13.73 19.07
N GLY A 152 -23.87 12.83 19.73
CA GLY A 152 -25.31 12.97 19.90
C GLY A 152 -25.72 14.35 20.40
N PRO A 153 -26.99 14.74 20.39
CA PRO A 153 -27.43 16.12 20.48
C PRO A 153 -26.72 16.84 21.63
N HIS A 154 -25.92 17.87 21.27
CA HIS A 154 -25.46 18.81 22.27
C HIS A 154 -26.71 19.32 22.97
N ALA A 155 -26.87 18.97 24.26
CA ALA A 155 -27.82 19.67 25.09
C ALA A 155 -27.51 21.17 24.92
N ALA A 156 -28.48 21.91 24.38
CA ALA A 156 -28.32 23.34 24.25
C ALA A 156 -27.99 23.88 25.66
N PRO A 157 -27.01 24.75 25.82
CA PRO A 157 -26.82 25.39 27.12
C PRO A 157 -28.08 26.21 27.44
N ASP A 158 -28.66 25.93 28.61
CA ASP A 158 -29.77 26.70 29.18
C ASP A 158 -29.42 28.18 29.37
#